data_da58f1c30548297d5678226471a04b8b
#
_entry.id   da58f1c30548297d5678226471a04b8b
#
_cell.length_a   1.000
_cell.length_b   1.000
_cell.length_c   1.000
_cell.angle_alpha   90.00
_cell.angle_beta   90.00
_cell.angle_gamma   90.00
#
_symmetry.space_group_name_H-M   'P 1'
#
loop_
_entity.id
_entity.type
_entity.pdbx_description
1 polymer ?
#
loop_
_entity_poly.entity_id
_entity_poly.type
_entity_poly.pdbx_seq_one_letter_code
_entity_poly.pdbx_strand_id
1 'polypeptide(L)'
;MKTKAELPMNYDNYVFDLYGTLVDIRTNENKEEIWERLAMFYGYYGALYESEELKNAYKKLVSGKELALKSELADNPKYEHESSPEIEITDVFMDLYKEKGVESSHELAVHTGQFFRVLATDFVRLYPGTKEMLSYLKEAGKKVYLLSNAQRIFTEYELRCIDIFKYFDAVLISSDYKLSLIHI
;
A
#
# COMPACT_ATOMS: atom_id res chain seq x y z
N MET A 1 -27.82 -30.30 -6.76
CA MET A 1 -27.36 -29.33 -5.74
C MET A 1 -26.20 -29.98 -5.01
N LYS A 2 -24.97 -29.52 -5.19
CA LYS A 2 -23.84 -29.99 -4.37
C LYS A 2 -23.98 -29.33 -3.01
N THR A 3 -24.19 -30.11 -1.95
CA THR A 3 -24.11 -29.67 -0.56
C THR A 3 -22.77 -28.98 -0.35
N LYS A 4 -22.80 -27.67 0.02
CA LYS A 4 -21.61 -26.98 0.55
C LYS A 4 -21.09 -27.84 1.71
N ALA A 5 -19.90 -28.42 1.57
CA ALA A 5 -19.24 -29.06 2.68
C ALA A 5 -19.04 -27.96 3.73
N GLU A 6 -19.67 -28.09 4.88
CA GLU A 6 -19.40 -27.23 6.02
C GLU A 6 -17.97 -27.54 6.49
N LEU A 7 -17.04 -26.67 6.11
CA LEU A 7 -15.70 -26.72 6.66
C LEU A 7 -15.80 -26.39 8.16
N PRO A 8 -15.23 -27.24 9.04
CA PRO A 8 -15.25 -26.97 10.46
C PRO A 8 -14.48 -25.67 10.73
N MET A 9 -15.20 -24.63 11.15
CA MET A 9 -14.63 -23.34 11.54
C MET A 9 -14.18 -23.40 13.00
N ASN A 10 -12.93 -23.81 13.22
CA ASN A 10 -12.37 -24.05 14.54
C ASN A 10 -11.89 -22.76 15.25
N TYR A 11 -11.89 -21.62 14.55
CA TYR A 11 -11.39 -20.36 15.07
C TYR A 11 -12.48 -19.29 15.03
N ASP A 12 -12.35 -18.27 15.89
CA ASP A 12 -13.24 -17.11 15.91
C ASP A 12 -12.65 -15.90 15.19
N ASN A 13 -11.33 -15.88 15.02
CA ASN A 13 -10.58 -14.81 14.38
C ASN A 13 -9.78 -15.34 13.19
N TYR A 14 -9.89 -14.65 12.06
CA TYR A 14 -9.18 -14.97 10.81
C TYR A 14 -8.37 -13.75 10.39
N VAL A 15 -7.08 -13.94 10.20
CA VAL A 15 -6.15 -12.90 9.73
C VAL A 15 -5.68 -13.28 8.33
N PHE A 16 -5.80 -12.37 7.38
CA PHE A 16 -5.37 -12.58 6.00
C PHE A 16 -4.31 -11.56 5.62
N ASP A 17 -3.32 -12.00 4.87
CA ASP A 17 -2.54 -11.12 4.01
C ASP A 17 -3.35 -10.77 2.75
N LEU A 18 -2.94 -9.72 2.02
CA LEU A 18 -3.67 -9.24 0.85
C LEU A 18 -3.07 -9.75 -0.46
N TYR A 19 -1.90 -9.25 -0.79
CA TYR A 19 -1.29 -9.44 -2.09
C TYR A 19 -0.67 -10.84 -2.21
N GLY A 20 -1.06 -11.59 -3.26
CA GLY A 20 -0.68 -12.98 -3.40
C GLY A 20 -1.54 -13.97 -2.57
N THR A 21 -2.43 -13.46 -1.71
CA THR A 21 -3.32 -14.26 -0.85
C THR A 21 -4.80 -14.07 -1.22
N LEU A 22 -5.33 -12.87 -1.12
CA LEU A 22 -6.71 -12.53 -1.48
C LEU A 22 -6.78 -11.84 -2.85
N VAL A 23 -5.71 -11.16 -3.24
CA VAL A 23 -5.63 -10.31 -4.42
C VAL A 23 -4.43 -10.68 -5.29
N ASP A 24 -4.69 -10.85 -6.58
CA ASP A 24 -3.69 -10.91 -7.64
C ASP A 24 -3.50 -9.52 -8.21
N ILE A 25 -2.28 -8.99 -8.11
CA ILE A 25 -1.92 -7.66 -8.58
C ILE A 25 -0.63 -7.71 -9.39
N ARG A 26 -0.57 -6.84 -10.41
CA ARG A 26 0.66 -6.59 -11.14
C ARG A 26 0.87 -5.11 -11.31
N THR A 27 2.01 -4.64 -10.86
CA THR A 27 2.46 -3.25 -11.00
C THR A 27 3.80 -3.20 -11.73
N ASN A 28 4.04 -2.10 -12.43
CA ASN A 28 5.32 -1.83 -13.09
C ASN A 28 5.62 -0.33 -13.07
N GLU A 29 6.45 0.09 -12.15
CA GLU A 29 6.88 1.49 -11.97
C GLU A 29 7.99 1.92 -12.96
N ASN A 30 8.48 1.01 -13.81
CA ASN A 30 9.56 1.31 -14.75
C ASN A 30 9.09 1.89 -16.10
N LYS A 31 7.78 1.93 -16.35
CA LYS A 31 7.21 2.50 -17.59
C LYS A 31 7.51 4.00 -17.64
N GLU A 32 8.10 4.48 -18.74
CA GLU A 32 8.41 5.90 -18.92
C GLU A 32 7.16 6.78 -18.90
N GLU A 33 6.08 6.31 -19.52
CA GLU A 33 4.79 7.00 -19.57
C GLU A 33 4.23 7.38 -18.18
N ILE A 34 4.53 6.61 -17.13
CA ILE A 34 4.13 6.92 -15.76
C ILE A 34 4.78 8.24 -15.32
N TRP A 35 6.07 8.36 -15.56
CA TRP A 35 6.85 9.51 -15.11
C TRP A 35 6.54 10.77 -15.92
N GLU A 36 6.25 10.63 -17.22
CA GLU A 36 5.74 11.74 -18.05
C GLU A 36 4.41 12.28 -17.51
N ARG A 37 3.45 11.40 -17.27
CA ARG A 37 2.12 11.78 -16.75
C ARG A 37 2.18 12.32 -15.32
N LEU A 38 3.04 11.73 -14.48
CA LEU A 38 3.22 12.20 -13.12
C LEU A 38 3.91 13.58 -13.10
N ALA A 39 4.90 13.83 -13.96
CA ALA A 39 5.52 15.13 -14.11
C ALA A 39 4.50 16.20 -14.55
N MET A 40 3.62 15.88 -15.49
CA MET A 40 2.50 16.75 -15.85
C MET A 40 1.59 17.04 -14.65
N PHE A 41 1.27 16.03 -13.86
CA PHE A 41 0.43 16.19 -12.67
C PHE A 41 1.06 17.13 -11.64
N TYR A 42 2.37 16.95 -11.34
CA TYR A 42 3.14 17.88 -10.51
C TYR A 42 3.15 19.30 -11.08
N GLY A 43 3.28 19.43 -12.41
CA GLY A 43 3.27 20.71 -13.11
C GLY A 43 1.97 21.49 -12.95
N TYR A 44 0.81 20.84 -12.88
CA TYR A 44 -0.48 21.50 -12.60
C TYR A 44 -0.49 22.23 -11.26
N TYR A 45 0.31 21.76 -10.31
CA TYR A 45 0.45 22.37 -8.98
C TYR A 45 1.69 23.26 -8.86
N GLY A 46 2.40 23.51 -9.96
CA GLY A 46 3.55 24.41 -10.01
C GLY A 46 4.90 23.72 -9.74
N ALA A 47 4.94 22.43 -9.44
CA ALA A 47 6.18 21.69 -9.26
C ALA A 47 6.67 21.14 -10.62
N LEU A 48 7.46 21.93 -11.32
CA LEU A 48 7.90 21.61 -12.68
C LEU A 48 9.07 20.62 -12.67
N TYR A 49 8.85 19.46 -13.25
CA TYR A 49 9.82 18.39 -13.44
C TYR A 49 9.88 17.95 -14.89
N GLU A 50 11.08 17.60 -15.34
CA GLU A 50 11.23 16.68 -16.46
C GLU A 50 10.99 15.25 -15.97
N SER A 51 10.49 14.35 -16.81
CA SER A 51 10.08 13.00 -16.41
C SER A 51 11.20 12.19 -15.76
N GLU A 52 12.39 12.23 -16.36
CA GLU A 52 13.57 11.50 -15.83
C GLU A 52 14.11 12.15 -14.53
N GLU A 53 14.04 13.47 -14.41
CA GLU A 53 14.37 14.18 -13.17
C GLU A 53 13.47 13.74 -12.03
N LEU A 54 12.14 13.70 -12.27
CA LEU A 54 11.15 13.27 -11.27
C LEU A 54 11.40 11.82 -10.82
N LYS A 55 11.64 10.93 -11.78
CA LYS A 55 11.95 9.52 -11.51
C LYS A 55 13.18 9.35 -10.63
N ASN A 56 14.24 10.10 -10.94
CA ASN A 56 15.48 10.04 -10.16
C ASN A 56 15.30 10.67 -8.77
N ALA A 57 14.60 11.78 -8.65
CA ALA A 57 14.27 12.40 -7.37
C ALA A 57 13.44 11.46 -6.48
N TYR A 58 12.40 10.83 -7.02
CA TYR A 58 11.60 9.83 -6.33
C TYR A 58 12.45 8.69 -5.78
N LYS A 59 13.25 8.04 -6.63
CA LYS A 59 14.12 6.93 -6.22
C LYS A 59 15.11 7.34 -5.13
N LYS A 60 15.69 8.52 -5.26
CA LYS A 60 16.63 9.06 -4.26
C LYS A 60 15.94 9.29 -2.91
N LEU A 61 14.76 9.89 -2.91
CA LEU A 61 13.99 10.14 -1.69
C LEU A 61 13.56 8.83 -1.01
N VAL A 62 13.05 7.86 -1.78
CA VAL A 62 12.69 6.53 -1.25
C VAL A 62 13.90 5.89 -0.57
N SER A 63 15.01 5.73 -1.31
CA SER A 63 16.22 5.08 -0.77
C SER A 63 16.80 5.85 0.43
N GLY A 64 16.75 7.18 0.41
CA GLY A 64 17.21 8.02 1.53
C GLY A 64 16.37 7.82 2.79
N LYS A 65 15.04 7.79 2.66
CA LYS A 65 14.13 7.56 3.80
C LYS A 65 14.24 6.13 4.33
N GLU A 66 14.38 5.13 3.48
CA GLU A 66 14.59 3.74 3.88
C GLU A 66 15.88 3.58 4.70
N LEU A 67 16.97 4.20 4.22
CA LEU A 67 18.25 4.14 4.93
C LEU A 67 18.19 4.85 6.29
N ALA A 68 17.55 6.02 6.34
CA ALA A 68 17.37 6.78 7.57
C ALA A 68 16.55 5.98 8.61
N LEU A 69 15.42 5.39 8.17
CA LEU A 69 14.55 4.59 9.03
C LEU A 69 15.26 3.33 9.53
N LYS A 70 16.01 2.64 8.67
CA LYS A 70 16.84 1.49 9.09
C LYS A 70 17.88 1.88 10.16
N SER A 71 18.54 3.03 9.98
CA SER A 71 19.52 3.51 10.95
C SER A 71 18.86 3.86 12.29
N GLU A 72 17.68 4.50 12.27
CA GLU A 72 16.93 4.83 13.48
C GLU A 72 16.51 3.58 14.28
N LEU A 73 16.06 2.53 13.57
CA LEU A 73 15.61 1.29 14.20
C LEU A 73 16.76 0.40 14.68
N ALA A 74 17.93 0.47 14.03
CA ALA A 74 19.08 -0.37 14.36
C ALA A 74 19.59 -0.16 15.81
N ASP A 75 19.40 1.02 16.37
CA ASP A 75 19.82 1.35 17.73
C ASP A 75 18.84 0.86 18.81
N ASN A 76 17.70 0.30 18.41
CA ASN A 76 16.65 -0.15 19.33
C ASN A 76 16.60 -1.68 19.43
N PRO A 77 16.97 -2.29 20.58
CA PRO A 77 16.97 -3.74 20.74
C PRO A 77 15.62 -4.42 20.49
N LYS A 78 14.52 -3.68 20.60
CA LYS A 78 13.17 -4.20 20.29
C LYS A 78 13.03 -4.57 18.82
N TYR A 79 13.79 -3.91 17.93
CA TYR A 79 13.68 -4.04 16.48
C TYR A 79 14.96 -4.65 15.85
N GLU A 80 15.77 -5.39 16.63
CA GLU A 80 17.03 -6.00 16.15
C GLU A 80 16.82 -6.93 14.93
N HIS A 81 15.61 -7.47 14.75
CA HIS A 81 15.26 -8.34 13.64
C HIS A 81 14.53 -7.62 12.50
N GLU A 82 14.34 -6.27 12.58
CA GLU A 82 13.70 -5.50 11.54
C GLU A 82 14.66 -5.29 10.37
N SER A 83 14.43 -6.06 9.29
CA SER A 83 15.28 -6.02 8.10
C SER A 83 14.74 -5.11 7.01
N SER A 84 13.45 -4.83 7.00
CA SER A 84 12.75 -4.15 5.91
C SER A 84 11.61 -3.27 6.43
N PRO A 85 11.94 -2.22 7.22
CA PRO A 85 10.94 -1.30 7.72
C PRO A 85 10.29 -0.52 6.56
N GLU A 86 8.99 -0.27 6.68
CA GLU A 86 8.21 0.44 5.66
C GLU A 86 8.24 1.95 5.90
N ILE A 87 8.72 2.70 4.93
CA ILE A 87 8.59 4.16 4.94
C ILE A 87 7.12 4.57 4.70
N GLU A 88 6.75 5.78 5.12
CA GLU A 88 5.50 6.38 4.68
C GLU A 88 5.70 7.05 3.32
N ILE A 89 5.16 6.44 2.27
CA ILE A 89 5.39 6.90 0.89
C ILE A 89 4.77 8.27 0.60
N THR A 90 3.74 8.67 1.36
CA THR A 90 3.11 10.00 1.24
C THR A 90 4.13 11.12 1.49
N ASP A 91 5.06 10.88 2.42
CA ASP A 91 6.15 11.83 2.71
C ASP A 91 7.08 12.03 1.51
N VAL A 92 7.27 10.99 0.68
CA VAL A 92 8.06 11.11 -0.56
C VAL A 92 7.35 12.03 -1.55
N PHE A 93 6.04 11.85 -1.75
CA PHE A 93 5.27 12.71 -2.65
C PHE A 93 5.19 14.15 -2.16
N MET A 94 5.15 14.40 -0.85
CA MET A 94 5.23 15.75 -0.28
C MET A 94 6.60 16.38 -0.53
N ASP A 95 7.68 15.64 -0.27
CA ASP A 95 9.05 16.15 -0.44
C ASP A 95 9.35 16.49 -1.91
N LEU A 96 8.79 15.75 -2.88
CA LEU A 96 8.90 16.09 -4.30
C LEU A 96 8.26 17.45 -4.63
N TYR A 97 7.12 17.82 -4.05
CA TYR A 97 6.58 19.17 -4.17
C TYR A 97 7.52 20.21 -3.55
N LYS A 98 7.99 19.92 -2.35
CA LYS A 98 8.87 20.80 -1.58
C LYS A 98 10.21 21.05 -2.29
N GLU A 99 10.80 20.06 -2.96
CA GLU A 99 12.03 20.22 -3.76
C GLU A 99 11.88 21.28 -4.88
N LYS A 100 10.65 21.49 -5.35
CA LYS A 100 10.33 22.52 -6.35
C LYS A 100 9.76 23.81 -5.73
N GLY A 101 9.85 23.97 -4.40
CA GLY A 101 9.38 25.15 -3.70
C GLY A 101 7.86 25.24 -3.60
N VAL A 102 7.13 24.14 -3.79
CA VAL A 102 5.67 24.08 -3.70
C VAL A 102 5.27 23.47 -2.35
N GLU A 103 4.49 24.21 -1.57
CA GLU A 103 3.86 23.69 -0.36
C GLU A 103 2.65 22.83 -0.75
N SER A 104 2.69 21.55 -0.43
CA SER A 104 1.58 20.64 -0.67
C SER A 104 0.85 20.27 0.61
N SER A 105 -0.47 20.07 0.52
CA SER A 105 -1.21 19.42 1.60
C SER A 105 -0.95 17.91 1.62
N HIS A 106 -1.16 17.28 2.77
CA HIS A 106 -1.13 15.83 2.90
C HIS A 106 -2.15 15.17 1.94
N GLU A 107 -3.34 15.75 1.79
CA GLU A 107 -4.36 15.25 0.86
C GLU A 107 -3.88 15.26 -0.60
N LEU A 108 -3.20 16.33 -1.03
CA LEU A 108 -2.62 16.38 -2.38
C LEU A 108 -1.56 15.30 -2.57
N ALA A 109 -0.70 15.06 -1.58
CA ALA A 109 0.32 14.01 -1.64
C ALA A 109 -0.32 12.61 -1.73
N VAL A 110 -1.39 12.37 -0.97
CA VAL A 110 -2.18 11.12 -1.07
C VAL A 110 -2.75 10.94 -2.48
N HIS A 111 -3.38 11.97 -3.04
CA HIS A 111 -3.93 11.91 -4.40
C HIS A 111 -2.84 11.69 -5.45
N THR A 112 -1.67 12.33 -5.28
CA THR A 112 -0.51 12.12 -6.16
C THR A 112 -0.03 10.68 -6.12
N GLY A 113 0.10 10.11 -4.93
CA GLY A 113 0.47 8.71 -4.74
C GLY A 113 -0.55 7.74 -5.32
N GLN A 114 -1.84 8.00 -5.13
CA GLN A 114 -2.92 7.20 -5.73
C GLN A 114 -2.90 7.27 -7.26
N PHE A 115 -2.68 8.46 -7.82
CA PHE A 115 -2.53 8.63 -9.27
C PHE A 115 -1.32 7.86 -9.80
N PHE A 116 -0.16 7.97 -9.14
CA PHE A 116 1.03 7.16 -9.45
C PHE A 116 0.71 5.66 -9.43
N ARG A 117 0.02 5.18 -8.38
CA ARG A 117 -0.36 3.78 -8.24
C ARG A 117 -1.26 3.30 -9.38
N VAL A 118 -2.25 4.10 -9.76
CA VAL A 118 -3.14 3.80 -10.90
C VAL A 118 -2.35 3.67 -12.20
N LEU A 119 -1.43 4.58 -12.47
CA LEU A 119 -0.58 4.53 -13.67
C LEU A 119 0.34 3.30 -13.67
N ALA A 120 0.85 2.92 -12.51
CA ALA A 120 1.77 1.78 -12.36
C ALA A 120 1.06 0.42 -12.41
N THR A 121 -0.25 0.35 -12.15
CA THR A 121 -1.00 -0.90 -12.04
C THR A 121 -1.44 -1.41 -13.42
N ASP A 122 -0.99 -2.60 -13.80
CA ASP A 122 -1.48 -3.30 -14.98
C ASP A 122 -2.84 -3.93 -14.71
N PHE A 123 -2.99 -4.57 -13.57
CA PHE A 123 -4.27 -5.09 -13.08
C PHE A 123 -4.25 -5.29 -11.56
N VAL A 124 -5.46 -5.26 -10.98
CA VAL A 124 -5.76 -5.72 -9.63
C VAL A 124 -7.08 -6.50 -9.67
N ARG A 125 -7.08 -7.72 -9.14
CA ARG A 125 -8.25 -8.60 -9.16
C ARG A 125 -8.24 -9.57 -7.98
N LEU A 126 -9.42 -9.99 -7.56
CA LEU A 126 -9.56 -11.01 -6.54
C LEU A 126 -9.21 -12.40 -7.08
N TYR A 127 -8.61 -13.24 -6.23
CA TYR A 127 -8.59 -14.66 -6.51
C TYR A 127 -10.02 -15.24 -6.47
N PRO A 128 -10.29 -16.28 -7.29
CA PRO A 128 -11.61 -16.91 -7.30
C PRO A 128 -12.01 -17.43 -5.91
N GLY A 129 -13.23 -17.13 -5.49
CA GLY A 129 -13.77 -17.55 -4.20
C GLY A 129 -13.47 -16.62 -3.01
N THR A 130 -12.66 -15.57 -3.20
CA THR A 130 -12.31 -14.63 -2.11
C THR A 130 -13.55 -13.97 -1.50
N LYS A 131 -14.44 -13.38 -2.31
CA LYS A 131 -15.65 -12.71 -1.77
C LYS A 131 -16.58 -13.67 -1.09
N GLU A 132 -16.77 -14.85 -1.68
CA GLU A 132 -17.61 -15.90 -1.12
C GLU A 132 -17.10 -16.38 0.23
N MET A 133 -15.78 -16.58 0.35
CA MET A 133 -15.13 -16.96 1.61
C MET A 133 -15.28 -15.87 2.67
N LEU A 134 -14.97 -14.62 2.35
CA LEU A 134 -15.08 -13.50 3.29
C LEU A 134 -16.55 -13.31 3.75
N SER A 135 -17.52 -13.37 2.83
CA SER A 135 -18.95 -13.29 3.15
C SER A 135 -19.37 -14.42 4.09
N TYR A 136 -18.94 -15.65 3.78
CA TYR A 136 -19.25 -16.82 4.60
C TYR A 136 -18.71 -16.67 6.03
N LEU A 137 -17.48 -16.19 6.22
CA LEU A 137 -16.92 -15.94 7.54
C LEU A 137 -17.73 -14.89 8.32
N LYS A 138 -18.11 -13.80 7.65
CA LYS A 138 -18.93 -12.75 8.29
C LYS A 138 -20.34 -13.23 8.64
N GLU A 139 -21.00 -13.99 7.77
CA GLU A 139 -22.30 -14.59 8.01
C GLU A 139 -22.27 -15.58 9.18
N ALA A 140 -21.15 -16.28 9.37
CA ALA A 140 -20.91 -17.16 10.51
C ALA A 140 -20.49 -16.43 11.81
N GLY A 141 -20.52 -15.09 11.82
CA GLY A 141 -20.20 -14.27 12.99
C GLY A 141 -18.70 -14.21 13.33
N LYS A 142 -17.83 -14.60 12.39
CA LYS A 142 -16.39 -14.61 12.62
C LYS A 142 -15.77 -13.21 12.45
N LYS A 143 -14.68 -12.97 13.16
CA LYS A 143 -13.86 -11.78 13.03
C LYS A 143 -12.83 -11.95 11.93
N VAL A 144 -12.72 -10.95 11.06
CA VAL A 144 -11.83 -10.99 9.90
C VAL A 144 -10.93 -9.77 9.93
N TYR A 145 -9.63 -9.99 9.86
CA TYR A 145 -8.59 -8.97 9.92
C TYR A 145 -7.71 -9.04 8.68
N LEU A 146 -7.27 -7.89 8.22
CA LEU A 146 -6.21 -7.80 7.23
C LEU A 146 -4.90 -7.39 7.91
N LEU A 147 -3.81 -8.06 7.54
CA LEU A 147 -2.46 -7.74 7.97
C LEU A 147 -1.55 -7.80 6.74
N SER A 148 -1.02 -6.66 6.28
CA SER A 148 -0.29 -6.59 5.01
C SER A 148 0.93 -5.68 5.07
N ASN A 149 2.06 -6.14 4.51
CA ASN A 149 3.22 -5.29 4.22
C ASN A 149 2.90 -4.46 2.98
N ALA A 150 2.57 -3.19 3.18
CA ALA A 150 2.10 -2.33 2.11
C ALA A 150 2.04 -0.86 2.53
N GLN A 151 1.68 0.00 1.57
CA GLN A 151 1.41 1.41 1.78
C GLN A 151 -0.10 1.64 1.94
N ARG A 152 -0.52 2.28 3.03
CA ARG A 152 -1.94 2.55 3.33
C ARG A 152 -2.67 3.24 2.18
N ILE A 153 -2.06 4.28 1.61
CA ILE A 153 -2.68 5.07 0.56
C ILE A 153 -3.02 4.28 -0.71
N PHE A 154 -2.31 3.16 -0.95
CA PHE A 154 -2.58 2.26 -2.07
C PHE A 154 -3.57 1.17 -1.68
N THR A 155 -3.30 0.51 -0.56
CA THR A 155 -4.02 -0.68 -0.12
C THR A 155 -5.48 -0.38 0.22
N GLU A 156 -5.75 0.68 0.97
CA GLU A 156 -7.14 1.03 1.31
C GLU A 156 -7.95 1.41 0.07
N TYR A 157 -7.34 2.17 -0.85
CA TYR A 157 -7.94 2.49 -2.13
C TYR A 157 -8.30 1.23 -2.94
N GLU A 158 -7.36 0.29 -3.07
CA GLU A 158 -7.56 -0.96 -3.81
C GLU A 158 -8.64 -1.84 -3.15
N LEU A 159 -8.63 -2.00 -1.83
CA LEU A 159 -9.67 -2.75 -1.10
C LEU A 159 -11.09 -2.20 -1.36
N ARG A 160 -11.22 -0.88 -1.45
CA ARG A 160 -12.49 -0.20 -1.76
C ARG A 160 -12.90 -0.41 -3.22
N CYS A 161 -11.95 -0.28 -4.17
CA CYS A 161 -12.20 -0.47 -5.60
C CYS A 161 -12.67 -1.89 -5.93
N ILE A 162 -12.09 -2.92 -5.27
CA ILE A 162 -12.49 -4.33 -5.49
C ILE A 162 -13.61 -4.79 -4.55
N ASP A 163 -14.17 -3.87 -3.75
CA ASP A 163 -15.34 -4.06 -2.88
C ASP A 163 -15.17 -5.20 -1.84
N ILE A 164 -14.02 -5.23 -1.16
CA ILE A 164 -13.79 -6.17 -0.05
C ILE A 164 -13.47 -5.49 1.29
N PHE A 165 -13.23 -4.18 1.32
CA PHE A 165 -12.91 -3.42 2.54
C PHE A 165 -13.93 -3.68 3.66
N LYS A 166 -15.21 -3.77 3.33
CA LYS A 166 -16.35 -3.97 4.26
C LYS A 166 -16.33 -5.27 5.05
N TYR A 167 -15.54 -6.26 4.61
CA TYR A 167 -15.50 -7.57 5.30
C TYR A 167 -14.53 -7.57 6.50
N PHE A 168 -13.61 -6.61 6.57
CA PHE A 168 -12.60 -6.58 7.62
C PHE A 168 -13.07 -5.82 8.84
N ASP A 169 -12.91 -6.43 10.03
CA ASP A 169 -13.14 -5.78 11.32
C ASP A 169 -12.00 -4.81 11.66
N ALA A 170 -10.77 -5.11 11.21
CA ALA A 170 -9.65 -4.16 11.19
C ALA A 170 -8.69 -4.44 10.03
N VAL A 171 -8.00 -3.38 9.60
CA VAL A 171 -7.00 -3.40 8.52
C VAL A 171 -5.71 -2.84 9.08
N LEU A 172 -4.71 -3.70 9.25
CA LEU A 172 -3.38 -3.40 9.78
C LEU A 172 -2.38 -3.38 8.61
N ILE A 173 -1.73 -2.27 8.40
CA ILE A 173 -0.81 -2.06 7.28
C ILE A 173 0.53 -1.56 7.81
N SER A 174 1.62 -2.15 7.35
CA SER A 174 2.98 -1.92 7.84
C SER A 174 3.40 -0.44 7.81
N SER A 175 3.03 0.31 6.78
CA SER A 175 3.39 1.73 6.67
C SER A 175 2.84 2.60 7.81
N ASP A 176 1.69 2.24 8.40
CA ASP A 176 1.11 2.98 9.54
C ASP A 176 2.01 2.92 10.79
N TYR A 177 2.81 1.86 10.90
CA TYR A 177 3.68 1.58 12.04
C TYR A 177 5.14 1.84 11.74
N LYS A 178 5.50 2.08 10.47
CA LYS A 178 6.87 2.18 9.98
C LYS A 178 7.71 0.93 10.29
N LEU A 179 7.07 -0.22 10.32
CA LEU A 179 7.63 -1.53 10.65
C LEU A 179 7.18 -2.56 9.62
N SER A 180 7.89 -3.68 9.53
CA SER A 180 7.39 -4.84 8.80
C SER A 180 6.39 -5.67 9.64
N LEU A 181 5.69 -6.61 9.00
CA LEU A 181 4.66 -7.45 9.66
C LEU A 181 5.16 -8.23 10.87
N ILE A 182 6.45 -8.52 10.96
CA ILE A 182 7.01 -9.29 12.08
C ILE A 182 6.98 -8.53 13.41
N HIS A 183 6.68 -7.22 13.38
CA HIS A 183 6.65 -6.35 14.55
C HIS A 183 5.29 -5.67 14.81
N ILE A 184 4.27 -6.00 14.00
CA ILE A 184 2.90 -5.46 14.13
C ILE A 184 1.99 -6.36 14.96
#